data_5910c91b8c27e267051e815239bf5fe9
#
_entry.id   5910c91b8c27e267051e815239bf5fe9
#
_cell.length_a   1.000
_cell.length_b   1.000
_cell.length_c   1.000
_cell.angle_alpha   90.00
_cell.angle_beta   90.00
_cell.angle_gamma   90.00
#
_symmetry.space_group_name_H-M   'P 1'
#
loop_
_entity.id
_entity.type
_entity.pdbx_description
1 polymer ?
#
loop_
_entity_poly.entity_id
_entity_poly.type
_entity_poly.pdbx_seq_one_letter_code
_entity_poly.pdbx_strand_id
1 'polypeptide(L)'
;ILAYYLFAWRMVGKDPDTGVIIPLYQPASGYSPASMRFIRRMGYDDKSFAAAVINLAVKGYVTIKEDTEGEFTLTKTGENAKLAPGEGVIAGTLFGGVRNSITLEQKNHKVIGKAVKLHKNSLKRDYERIYFKSNTGYLVPGFLLSVVCIGATLLSLPSEIAQLAGFFTVWLSVWTVGVVFLAKNAIAAWKSALKGGSYFGAIFATAFATPFFIAEIGALYVVNTEASPAYFLILLIVIMTNLMFYQWMKAPTKAGRRLLDQVDGFRLYLSVAEKDELNMKHPPDKTPELFEKFLPYAIALDVEQEWAEKFNDVLIKSCLL
;
A
#
# COMPACT_ATOMS: atom_id res chain seq x y z
N ILE A 1 -1.04 16.21 -24.11
CA ILE A 1 -0.94 15.20 -23.06
C ILE A 1 -2.01 15.46 -21.99
N LEU A 2 -1.99 16.62 -21.32
CA LEU A 2 -2.93 16.96 -20.24
C LEU A 2 -4.39 16.87 -20.69
N ALA A 3 -4.74 17.42 -21.86
CA ALA A 3 -6.10 17.36 -22.41
C ALA A 3 -6.57 15.91 -22.62
N TYR A 4 -5.71 15.02 -23.13
CA TYR A 4 -6.02 13.60 -23.25
C TYR A 4 -6.29 12.96 -21.90
N TYR A 5 -5.41 13.19 -20.93
CA TYR A 5 -5.57 12.60 -19.60
C TYR A 5 -6.80 13.11 -18.84
N LEU A 6 -7.12 14.41 -18.95
CA LEU A 6 -8.34 14.97 -18.38
C LEU A 6 -9.59 14.36 -19.01
N PHE A 7 -9.59 14.18 -20.34
CA PHE A 7 -10.68 13.52 -21.04
C PHE A 7 -10.83 12.06 -20.58
N ALA A 8 -9.73 11.28 -20.56
CA ALA A 8 -9.74 9.90 -20.11
C ALA A 8 -10.19 9.78 -18.65
N TRP A 9 -9.70 10.66 -17.77
CA TRP A 9 -10.10 10.69 -16.36
C TRP A 9 -11.61 10.98 -16.19
N ARG A 10 -12.15 11.93 -16.95
CA ARG A 10 -13.60 12.20 -16.93
C ARG A 10 -14.42 10.98 -17.34
N MET A 11 -13.92 10.18 -18.27
CA MET A 11 -14.63 8.98 -18.75
C MET A 11 -14.55 7.81 -17.78
N VAL A 12 -13.40 7.57 -17.16
CA VAL A 12 -13.15 6.31 -16.45
C VAL A 12 -12.53 6.46 -15.06
N GLY A 13 -11.98 7.62 -14.71
CA GLY A 13 -11.27 7.87 -13.46
C GLY A 13 -12.09 8.66 -12.43
N LYS A 14 -13.29 9.13 -12.79
CA LYS A 14 -14.15 9.87 -11.85
C LYS A 14 -14.83 8.90 -10.89
N ASP A 15 -14.67 9.14 -9.59
CA ASP A 15 -15.35 8.37 -8.56
C ASP A 15 -16.86 8.58 -8.61
N PRO A 16 -17.67 7.54 -8.39
CA PRO A 16 -19.11 7.69 -8.15
C PRO A 16 -19.35 8.51 -6.89
N ASP A 17 -20.49 9.22 -6.84
CA ASP A 17 -20.87 10.01 -5.68
C ASP A 17 -20.91 9.17 -4.41
N THR A 18 -20.41 9.74 -3.32
CA THR A 18 -20.43 9.11 -1.99
C THR A 18 -21.85 9.09 -1.44
N GLY A 19 -22.23 7.95 -0.83
CA GLY A 19 -23.45 7.86 -0.05
C GLY A 19 -23.34 8.54 1.32
N VAL A 20 -24.39 8.42 2.13
CA VAL A 20 -24.35 8.86 3.53
C VAL A 20 -23.56 7.82 4.32
N ILE A 21 -22.46 8.26 4.94
CA ILE A 21 -21.64 7.41 5.81
C ILE A 21 -22.22 7.48 7.22
N ILE A 22 -22.71 6.35 7.73
CA ILE A 22 -23.18 6.19 9.11
C ILE A 22 -22.26 5.24 9.86
N PRO A 23 -22.02 5.42 11.17
CA PRO A 23 -21.24 4.47 11.97
C PRO A 23 -21.84 3.07 11.90
N LEU A 24 -21.02 2.07 11.61
CA LEU A 24 -21.41 0.66 11.57
C LEU A 24 -20.59 -0.12 12.61
N TYR A 25 -21.24 -0.86 13.49
CA TYR A 25 -20.60 -1.63 14.56
C TYR A 25 -20.07 -3.01 14.14
N GLN A 26 -20.29 -3.37 12.89
CA GLN A 26 -19.82 -4.64 12.31
C GLN A 26 -19.16 -4.37 10.96
N PRO A 27 -18.13 -5.15 10.62
CA PRO A 27 -17.53 -5.08 9.31
C PRO A 27 -18.52 -5.51 8.22
N ALA A 28 -18.35 -5.05 7.00
CA ALA A 28 -19.16 -5.49 5.87
C ALA A 28 -19.12 -7.02 5.75
N SER A 29 -20.30 -7.65 5.69
CA SER A 29 -20.44 -9.11 5.71
C SER A 29 -19.74 -9.76 4.52
N GLY A 30 -18.99 -10.83 4.77
CA GLY A 30 -18.30 -11.59 3.73
C GLY A 30 -16.92 -11.05 3.32
N TYR A 31 -16.46 -9.96 3.94
CA TYR A 31 -15.15 -9.37 3.63
C TYR A 31 -14.17 -9.56 4.78
N SER A 32 -12.97 -10.05 4.46
CA SER A 32 -11.87 -10.13 5.41
C SER A 32 -11.19 -8.76 5.58
N PRO A 33 -10.42 -8.55 6.68
CA PRO A 33 -9.65 -7.32 6.88
C PRO A 33 -8.78 -6.97 5.66
N ALA A 34 -8.06 -7.95 5.12
CA ALA A 34 -7.21 -7.76 3.95
C ALA A 34 -8.00 -7.38 2.70
N SER A 35 -9.19 -7.96 2.47
CA SER A 35 -10.02 -7.61 1.33
C SER A 35 -10.58 -6.19 1.45
N MET A 36 -10.99 -5.76 2.64
CA MET A 36 -11.44 -4.38 2.89
C MET A 36 -10.31 -3.38 2.59
N ARG A 37 -9.08 -3.65 3.08
CA ARG A 37 -7.93 -2.82 2.77
C ARG A 37 -7.63 -2.77 1.29
N PHE A 38 -7.60 -3.93 0.63
CA PHE A 38 -7.32 -4.05 -0.80
C PHE A 38 -8.30 -3.23 -1.65
N ILE A 39 -9.59 -3.29 -1.33
CA ILE A 39 -10.64 -2.54 -2.02
C ILE A 39 -10.52 -1.05 -1.71
N ARG A 40 -10.32 -0.67 -0.45
CA ARG A 40 -10.21 0.71 -0.02
C ARG A 40 -8.98 1.42 -0.60
N ARG A 41 -7.83 0.73 -0.65
CA ARG A 41 -6.59 1.25 -1.25
C ARG A 41 -6.54 1.09 -2.77
N MET A 42 -7.53 0.38 -3.36
CA MET A 42 -7.49 -0.04 -4.76
C MET A 42 -6.12 -0.64 -5.14
N GLY A 43 -5.59 -1.45 -4.23
CA GLY A 43 -4.26 -2.03 -4.36
C GLY A 43 -3.81 -2.80 -3.12
N TYR A 44 -2.70 -3.52 -3.26
CA TYR A 44 -2.11 -4.36 -2.23
C TYR A 44 -0.90 -3.69 -1.60
N ASP A 45 -0.77 -3.78 -0.29
CA ASP A 45 0.39 -3.35 0.49
C ASP A 45 0.72 -4.34 1.62
N ASP A 46 1.80 -4.08 2.36
CA ASP A 46 2.29 -4.98 3.42
C ASP A 46 1.29 -5.14 4.57
N LYS A 47 0.55 -4.08 4.92
CA LYS A 47 -0.51 -4.16 5.94
C LYS A 47 -1.66 -5.08 5.51
N SER A 48 -1.89 -5.29 4.21
CA SER A 48 -2.88 -6.27 3.73
C SER A 48 -2.49 -7.69 4.12
N PHE A 49 -1.19 -8.02 4.05
CA PHE A 49 -0.68 -9.33 4.49
C PHE A 49 -0.70 -9.45 6.01
N ALA A 50 -0.22 -8.43 6.72
CA ALA A 50 -0.20 -8.41 8.18
C ALA A 50 -1.61 -8.58 8.77
N ALA A 51 -2.60 -7.82 8.27
CA ALA A 51 -3.98 -7.93 8.71
C ALA A 51 -4.58 -9.32 8.47
N ALA A 52 -4.24 -9.98 7.34
CA ALA A 52 -4.67 -11.35 7.07
C ALA A 52 -4.04 -12.35 8.05
N VAL A 53 -2.74 -12.23 8.35
CA VAL A 53 -2.04 -13.12 9.29
C VAL A 53 -2.59 -12.96 10.71
N ILE A 54 -2.81 -11.73 11.16
CA ILE A 54 -3.42 -11.46 12.47
C ILE A 54 -4.85 -12.01 12.53
N ASN A 55 -5.62 -11.88 11.44
CA ASN A 55 -6.96 -12.45 11.38
C ASN A 55 -6.97 -13.99 11.40
N LEU A 56 -5.94 -14.64 10.87
CA LEU A 56 -5.74 -16.09 11.04
C LEU A 56 -5.53 -16.47 12.53
N ALA A 57 -4.81 -15.62 13.29
CA ALA A 57 -4.60 -15.82 14.72
C ALA A 57 -5.89 -15.60 15.52
N VAL A 58 -6.61 -14.52 15.24
CA VAL A 58 -7.91 -14.23 15.87
C VAL A 58 -8.94 -15.33 15.61
N LYS A 59 -8.88 -15.98 14.45
CA LYS A 59 -9.71 -17.15 14.12
C LYS A 59 -9.23 -18.46 14.76
N GLY A 60 -8.15 -18.44 15.52
CA GLY A 60 -7.57 -19.64 16.14
C GLY A 60 -6.82 -20.56 15.19
N TYR A 61 -6.62 -20.21 13.92
CA TYR A 61 -5.94 -21.07 12.93
C TYR A 61 -4.43 -21.10 13.12
N VAL A 62 -3.83 -20.01 13.59
CA VAL A 62 -2.41 -19.92 13.94
C VAL A 62 -2.21 -19.28 15.29
N THR A 63 -1.10 -19.62 15.97
CA THR A 63 -0.57 -18.84 17.09
C THR A 63 0.63 -18.05 16.60
N ILE A 64 0.77 -16.81 17.11
CA ILE A 64 1.90 -15.93 16.84
C ILE A 64 2.70 -15.82 18.14
N LYS A 65 3.99 -16.17 18.08
CA LYS A 65 4.90 -16.03 19.22
C LYS A 65 6.07 -15.18 18.80
N GLU A 66 6.42 -14.20 19.62
CA GLU A 66 7.63 -13.41 19.50
C GLU A 66 8.73 -14.09 20.33
N ASP A 67 9.92 -14.26 19.80
CA ASP A 67 11.07 -14.76 20.52
C ASP A 67 11.87 -13.61 21.17
N THR A 68 12.94 -13.98 21.89
CA THR A 68 13.81 -13.02 22.59
C THR A 68 14.62 -12.12 21.64
N GLU A 69 14.69 -12.45 20.36
CA GLU A 69 15.40 -11.69 19.32
C GLU A 69 14.45 -10.76 18.55
N GLY A 70 13.13 -10.79 18.90
CA GLY A 70 12.09 -9.96 18.25
C GLY A 70 11.60 -10.57 16.93
N GLU A 71 11.88 -11.86 16.67
CA GLU A 71 11.38 -12.58 15.51
C GLU A 71 10.03 -13.24 15.82
N PHE A 72 9.11 -13.19 14.86
CA PHE A 72 7.76 -13.75 15.01
C PHE A 72 7.68 -15.13 14.38
N THR A 73 7.27 -16.12 15.17
CA THR A 73 7.00 -17.48 14.70
C THR A 73 5.50 -17.73 14.64
N LEU A 74 5.05 -18.14 13.47
CA LEU A 74 3.66 -18.56 13.20
C LEU A 74 3.58 -20.08 13.32
N THR A 75 2.71 -20.59 14.18
CA THR A 75 2.48 -22.03 14.37
C THR A 75 1.02 -22.37 14.10
N LYS A 76 0.76 -23.36 13.24
CA LYS A 76 -0.57 -23.87 12.94
C LYS A 76 -1.14 -24.60 14.17
N THR A 77 -2.35 -24.26 14.59
CA THR A 77 -3.00 -24.86 15.79
C THR A 77 -3.68 -26.20 15.50
N GLY A 78 -4.06 -26.47 14.25
CA GLY A 78 -4.86 -27.66 13.90
C GLY A 78 -6.35 -27.43 13.94
N GLU A 79 -6.82 -26.28 14.39
CA GLU A 79 -8.26 -25.95 14.41
C GLU A 79 -8.83 -25.72 13.00
N ASN A 80 -10.07 -26.19 12.78
CA ASN A 80 -10.80 -25.96 11.54
C ASN A 80 -11.52 -24.61 11.58
N ALA A 81 -10.78 -23.53 11.30
CA ALA A 81 -11.37 -22.19 11.18
C ALA A 81 -11.89 -21.94 9.75
N LYS A 82 -13.01 -21.24 9.64
CA LYS A 82 -13.51 -20.78 8.34
C LYS A 82 -12.66 -19.64 7.80
N LEU A 83 -11.77 -19.95 6.88
CA LEU A 83 -10.86 -19.00 6.27
C LEU A 83 -11.51 -18.31 5.06
N ALA A 84 -11.24 -17.00 4.89
CA ALA A 84 -11.53 -16.32 3.63
C ALA A 84 -10.62 -16.86 2.51
N PRO A 85 -11.02 -16.75 1.21
CA PRO A 85 -10.22 -17.30 0.11
C PRO A 85 -8.75 -16.87 0.12
N GLY A 86 -8.48 -15.57 0.33
CA GLY A 86 -7.12 -15.05 0.46
C GLY A 86 -6.35 -15.60 1.66
N GLU A 87 -7.00 -15.78 2.81
CA GLU A 87 -6.41 -16.38 4.02
C GLU A 87 -6.07 -17.86 3.79
N GLY A 88 -6.94 -18.60 3.10
CA GLY A 88 -6.68 -19.98 2.72
C GLY A 88 -5.45 -20.13 1.83
N VAL A 89 -5.19 -19.17 0.95
CA VAL A 89 -3.99 -19.14 0.11
C VAL A 89 -2.72 -18.91 0.96
N ILE A 90 -2.77 -18.01 1.95
CA ILE A 90 -1.67 -17.80 2.90
C ILE A 90 -1.41 -19.09 3.68
N ALA A 91 -2.45 -19.64 4.30
CA ALA A 91 -2.38 -20.86 5.09
C ALA A 91 -1.79 -22.04 4.31
N GLY A 92 -2.30 -22.29 3.10
CA GLY A 92 -1.79 -23.36 2.22
C GLY A 92 -0.36 -23.15 1.74
N THR A 93 0.12 -21.89 1.64
CA THR A 93 1.48 -21.61 1.21
C THR A 93 2.48 -21.66 2.37
N LEU A 94 2.14 -21.14 3.53
CA LEU A 94 3.01 -21.12 4.71
C LEU A 94 3.10 -22.49 5.38
N PHE A 95 1.97 -23.21 5.48
CA PHE A 95 1.84 -24.48 6.18
C PHE A 95 1.60 -25.69 5.25
N GLY A 96 1.93 -25.54 3.97
CA GLY A 96 1.80 -26.62 2.99
C GLY A 96 2.78 -27.79 3.26
N GLY A 97 2.32 -29.02 3.04
CA GLY A 97 3.09 -30.25 3.30
C GLY A 97 3.19 -30.56 4.79
N VAL A 98 4.39 -30.87 5.28
CA VAL A 98 4.67 -31.28 6.67
C VAL A 98 4.94 -30.08 7.61
N ARG A 99 4.94 -28.87 7.07
CA ARG A 99 5.30 -27.67 7.84
C ARG A 99 4.17 -27.21 8.73
N ASN A 100 4.40 -27.23 10.06
CA ASN A 100 3.45 -26.75 11.07
C ASN A 100 3.83 -25.39 11.65
N SER A 101 5.06 -24.90 11.45
CA SER A 101 5.51 -23.60 11.93
C SER A 101 6.44 -22.93 10.92
N ILE A 102 6.48 -21.60 10.94
CA ILE A 102 7.39 -20.78 10.14
C ILE A 102 7.74 -19.49 10.90
N THR A 103 9.04 -19.20 10.99
CA THR A 103 9.54 -17.93 11.54
C THR A 103 9.62 -16.89 10.43
N LEU A 104 9.20 -15.65 10.73
CA LEU A 104 9.22 -14.52 9.80
C LEU A 104 10.62 -13.90 9.75
N GLU A 105 11.58 -14.63 9.23
CA GLU A 105 12.99 -14.26 9.12
C GLU A 105 13.48 -14.28 7.67
N GLN A 106 14.67 -13.71 7.45
CA GLN A 106 15.26 -13.59 6.12
C GLN A 106 15.48 -14.93 5.41
N LYS A 107 15.81 -16.00 6.14
CA LYS A 107 16.01 -17.33 5.53
C LYS A 107 14.72 -17.88 4.89
N ASN A 108 13.55 -17.47 5.39
CA ASN A 108 12.23 -17.89 4.91
C ASN A 108 11.64 -16.94 3.83
N HIS A 109 12.40 -15.92 3.38
CA HIS A 109 11.93 -14.90 2.44
C HIS A 109 11.27 -15.44 1.17
N LYS A 110 11.75 -16.58 0.63
CA LYS A 110 11.18 -17.21 -0.58
C LYS A 110 9.75 -17.70 -0.35
N VAL A 111 9.50 -18.35 0.77
CA VAL A 111 8.18 -18.90 1.11
C VAL A 111 7.22 -17.77 1.46
N ILE A 112 7.67 -16.84 2.29
CA ILE A 112 6.89 -15.66 2.69
C ILE A 112 6.57 -14.80 1.46
N GLY A 113 7.55 -14.51 0.61
CA GLY A 113 7.36 -13.76 -0.63
C GLY A 113 6.40 -14.45 -1.61
N LYS A 114 6.44 -15.81 -1.69
CA LYS A 114 5.46 -16.59 -2.45
C LYS A 114 4.06 -16.44 -1.87
N ALA A 115 3.89 -16.51 -0.54
CA ALA A 115 2.60 -16.34 0.13
C ALA A 115 2.03 -14.93 -0.13
N VAL A 116 2.84 -13.89 0.03
CA VAL A 116 2.46 -12.50 -0.28
C VAL A 116 2.01 -12.36 -1.74
N LYS A 117 2.78 -12.90 -2.69
CA LYS A 117 2.46 -12.83 -4.12
C LYS A 117 1.15 -13.55 -4.46
N LEU A 118 0.95 -14.75 -3.92
CA LEU A 118 -0.26 -15.55 -4.18
C LEU A 118 -1.48 -14.92 -3.50
N HIS A 119 -1.35 -14.39 -2.28
CA HIS A 119 -2.41 -13.63 -1.59
C HIS A 119 -2.81 -12.39 -2.39
N LYS A 120 -1.84 -11.59 -2.85
CA LYS A 120 -2.09 -10.44 -3.73
C LYS A 120 -2.88 -10.86 -4.98
N ASN A 121 -2.47 -11.95 -5.63
CA ASN A 121 -3.13 -12.43 -6.85
C ASN A 121 -4.56 -12.93 -6.56
N SER A 122 -4.80 -13.58 -5.42
CA SER A 122 -6.15 -13.97 -5.00
C SER A 122 -7.04 -12.76 -4.81
N LEU A 123 -6.60 -11.77 -4.02
CA LEU A 123 -7.38 -10.54 -3.81
C LEU A 123 -7.63 -9.79 -5.13
N LYS A 124 -6.62 -9.74 -6.00
CA LYS A 124 -6.75 -9.12 -7.31
C LYS A 124 -7.81 -9.81 -8.18
N ARG A 125 -7.78 -11.14 -8.24
CA ARG A 125 -8.74 -11.94 -9.01
C ARG A 125 -10.16 -11.78 -8.48
N ASP A 126 -10.32 -11.77 -7.14
CA ASP A 126 -11.63 -11.84 -6.50
C ASP A 126 -12.30 -10.45 -6.39
N TYR A 127 -11.52 -9.36 -6.34
CA TYR A 127 -12.04 -8.01 -6.04
C TYR A 127 -11.74 -6.94 -7.09
N GLU A 128 -10.59 -7.01 -7.82
CA GLU A 128 -10.31 -6.07 -8.90
C GLU A 128 -11.32 -6.28 -10.05
N ARG A 129 -11.70 -5.24 -10.74
CA ARG A 129 -12.75 -5.13 -11.75
C ARG A 129 -14.18 -5.17 -11.19
N ILE A 130 -14.46 -5.86 -10.07
CA ILE A 130 -15.78 -5.89 -9.44
C ILE A 130 -15.97 -4.61 -8.64
N TYR A 131 -15.03 -4.29 -7.75
CA TYR A 131 -15.13 -3.16 -6.82
C TYR A 131 -14.35 -1.92 -7.23
N PHE A 132 -13.30 -2.07 -8.01
CA PHE A 132 -12.55 -0.95 -8.59
C PHE A 132 -11.90 -1.35 -9.91
N LYS A 133 -11.54 -0.33 -10.70
CA LYS A 133 -10.79 -0.50 -11.96
C LYS A 133 -9.51 0.31 -11.88
N SER A 134 -8.39 -0.28 -12.22
CA SER A 134 -7.10 0.43 -12.27
C SER A 134 -6.96 1.31 -13.52
N ASN A 135 -7.73 1.05 -14.56
CA ASN A 135 -7.79 1.81 -15.83
C ASN A 135 -6.41 2.08 -16.47
N THR A 136 -5.41 1.24 -16.16
CA THR A 136 -4.02 1.41 -16.63
C THR A 136 -3.89 1.38 -18.15
N GLY A 137 -4.84 0.78 -18.86
CA GLY A 137 -4.88 0.79 -20.33
C GLY A 137 -4.97 2.19 -20.92
N TYR A 138 -5.60 3.14 -20.23
CA TYR A 138 -5.68 4.54 -20.66
C TYR A 138 -4.40 5.33 -20.42
N LEU A 139 -3.45 4.79 -19.65
CA LEU A 139 -2.14 5.43 -19.47
C LEU A 139 -1.23 5.21 -20.70
N VAL A 140 -1.42 4.10 -21.44
CA VAL A 140 -0.57 3.76 -22.58
C VAL A 140 -0.60 4.82 -23.69
N PRO A 141 -1.77 5.28 -24.19
CA PRO A 141 -1.80 6.34 -25.18
C PRO A 141 -1.24 7.67 -24.64
N GLY A 142 -1.47 8.01 -23.37
CA GLY A 142 -0.91 9.20 -22.74
C GLY A 142 0.61 9.16 -22.65
N PHE A 143 1.17 7.98 -22.32
CA PHE A 143 2.60 7.75 -22.33
C PHE A 143 3.19 7.87 -23.76
N LEU A 144 2.53 7.28 -24.77
CA LEU A 144 2.95 7.40 -26.16
C LEU A 144 2.93 8.86 -26.63
N LEU A 145 1.88 9.61 -26.30
CA LEU A 145 1.83 11.05 -26.55
C LEU A 145 2.97 11.81 -25.86
N SER A 146 3.34 11.38 -24.65
CA SER A 146 4.48 11.95 -23.92
C SER A 146 5.80 11.72 -24.67
N VAL A 147 6.02 10.51 -25.17
CA VAL A 147 7.21 10.17 -25.99
C VAL A 147 7.24 10.99 -27.27
N VAL A 148 6.11 11.13 -27.97
CA VAL A 148 6.00 11.94 -29.18
C VAL A 148 6.31 13.42 -28.89
N CYS A 149 5.76 13.99 -27.80
CA CYS A 149 6.03 15.38 -27.42
C CYS A 149 7.51 15.60 -27.08
N ILE A 150 8.13 14.70 -26.32
CA ILE A 150 9.56 14.77 -25.98
C ILE A 150 10.39 14.67 -27.28
N GLY A 151 10.07 13.72 -28.17
CA GLY A 151 10.75 13.55 -29.44
C GLY A 151 10.63 14.78 -30.31
N ALA A 152 9.44 15.38 -30.45
CA ALA A 152 9.24 16.61 -31.21
C ALA A 152 10.04 17.80 -30.64
N THR A 153 10.11 17.89 -29.29
CA THR A 153 10.92 18.92 -28.62
C THR A 153 12.42 18.73 -28.93
N LEU A 154 12.91 17.48 -28.86
CA LEU A 154 14.30 17.15 -29.20
C LEU A 154 14.64 17.52 -30.65
N LEU A 155 13.74 17.23 -31.59
CA LEU A 155 13.92 17.56 -33.00
C LEU A 155 13.93 19.07 -33.26
N SER A 156 13.40 19.90 -32.38
CA SER A 156 13.41 21.36 -32.48
C SER A 156 14.69 22.01 -31.91
N LEU A 157 15.53 21.23 -31.21
CA LEU A 157 16.81 21.70 -30.68
C LEU A 157 17.95 21.57 -31.71
N PRO A 158 19.01 22.38 -31.59
CA PRO A 158 20.25 22.16 -32.36
C PRO A 158 20.77 20.74 -32.16
N SER A 159 21.37 20.15 -33.19
CA SER A 159 21.75 18.73 -33.21
C SER A 159 22.63 18.28 -32.04
N GLU A 160 23.59 19.11 -31.64
CA GLU A 160 24.48 18.80 -30.51
C GLU A 160 23.73 18.78 -29.16
N ILE A 161 22.87 19.79 -28.97
CA ILE A 161 22.02 19.89 -27.77
C ILE A 161 20.98 18.76 -27.75
N ALA A 162 20.38 18.43 -28.89
CA ALA A 162 19.41 17.33 -29.01
C ALA A 162 20.01 15.98 -28.64
N GLN A 163 21.25 15.71 -29.06
CA GLN A 163 21.95 14.46 -28.71
C GLN A 163 22.20 14.37 -27.19
N LEU A 164 22.71 15.44 -26.58
CA LEU A 164 22.95 15.53 -25.15
C LEU A 164 21.64 15.35 -24.35
N ALA A 165 20.61 16.13 -24.70
CA ALA A 165 19.31 16.09 -24.06
C ALA A 165 18.63 14.73 -24.21
N GLY A 166 18.71 14.12 -25.38
CA GLY A 166 18.21 12.79 -25.69
C GLY A 166 18.89 11.70 -24.84
N PHE A 167 20.23 11.75 -24.80
CA PHE A 167 21.01 10.84 -23.96
C PHE A 167 20.58 10.92 -22.49
N PHE A 168 20.55 12.11 -21.90
CA PHE A 168 20.15 12.27 -20.51
C PHE A 168 18.69 11.90 -20.26
N THR A 169 17.79 12.14 -21.20
CA THR A 169 16.39 11.73 -21.06
C THR A 169 16.24 10.21 -20.95
N VAL A 170 16.91 9.45 -21.81
CA VAL A 170 16.90 8.00 -21.77
C VAL A 170 17.62 7.50 -20.51
N TRP A 171 18.78 8.04 -20.21
CA TRP A 171 19.58 7.67 -19.05
C TRP A 171 18.83 7.93 -17.74
N LEU A 172 18.27 9.13 -17.54
CA LEU A 172 17.46 9.48 -16.37
C LEU A 172 16.23 8.59 -16.24
N SER A 173 15.57 8.23 -17.33
CA SER A 173 14.40 7.35 -17.30
C SER A 173 14.68 6.00 -16.64
N VAL A 174 15.86 5.45 -16.80
CA VAL A 174 16.30 4.18 -16.18
C VAL A 174 16.93 4.43 -14.80
N TRP A 175 17.81 5.43 -14.72
CA TRP A 175 18.57 5.76 -13.51
C TRP A 175 17.67 6.18 -12.35
N THR A 176 16.69 7.06 -12.58
CA THR A 176 15.72 7.52 -11.56
C THR A 176 14.99 6.37 -10.87
N VAL A 177 14.70 5.27 -11.61
CA VAL A 177 14.07 4.08 -11.00
C VAL A 177 14.99 3.48 -9.93
N GLY A 178 16.29 3.39 -10.21
CA GLY A 178 17.30 2.93 -9.23
C GLY A 178 17.41 3.86 -8.03
N VAL A 179 17.45 5.17 -8.27
CA VAL A 179 17.53 6.19 -7.22
C VAL A 179 16.28 6.18 -6.33
N VAL A 180 15.09 6.06 -6.90
CA VAL A 180 13.84 5.91 -6.14
C VAL A 180 13.84 4.62 -5.29
N PHE A 181 14.38 3.52 -5.81
CA PHE A 181 14.52 2.28 -5.05
C PHE A 181 15.48 2.46 -3.87
N LEU A 182 16.63 3.10 -4.06
CA LEU A 182 17.58 3.40 -2.99
C LEU A 182 16.97 4.35 -1.93
N ALA A 183 16.22 5.37 -2.37
CA ALA A 183 15.49 6.26 -1.48
C ALA A 183 14.50 5.50 -0.57
N LYS A 184 13.69 4.63 -1.16
CA LYS A 184 12.73 3.80 -0.41
C LYS A 184 13.42 2.91 0.61
N ASN A 185 14.55 2.30 0.25
CA ASN A 185 15.33 1.46 1.16
C ASN A 185 15.92 2.28 2.31
N ALA A 186 16.48 3.45 2.04
CA ALA A 186 17.00 4.35 3.08
C ALA A 186 15.88 4.80 4.04
N ILE A 187 14.72 5.23 3.50
CA ILE A 187 13.55 5.62 4.30
C ILE A 187 13.04 4.44 5.15
N ALA A 188 13.00 3.23 4.60
CA ALA A 188 12.59 2.03 5.34
C ALA A 188 13.57 1.71 6.48
N ALA A 189 14.88 1.82 6.22
CA ALA A 189 15.92 1.63 7.24
C ALA A 189 15.81 2.65 8.39
N TRP A 190 15.54 3.93 8.08
CA TRP A 190 15.30 4.96 9.10
C TRP A 190 14.01 4.70 9.89
N LYS A 191 12.92 4.29 9.24
CA LYS A 191 11.69 3.91 9.94
C LYS A 191 11.90 2.73 10.88
N SER A 192 12.73 1.75 10.50
CA SER A 192 13.11 0.64 11.37
C SER A 192 13.97 1.10 12.55
N ALA A 193 14.97 1.92 12.30
CA ALA A 193 15.87 2.46 13.34
C ALA A 193 15.10 3.24 14.41
N LEU A 194 14.15 4.09 14.01
CA LEU A 194 13.27 4.85 14.92
C LEU A 194 12.34 3.97 15.77
N LYS A 195 12.13 2.70 15.38
CA LYS A 195 11.34 1.72 16.14
C LYS A 195 12.21 0.74 16.94
N GLY A 196 13.49 1.08 17.21
CA GLY A 196 14.41 0.25 17.99
C GLY A 196 15.34 -0.62 17.15
N GLY A 197 15.32 -0.50 15.82
CA GLY A 197 16.26 -1.21 14.94
C GLY A 197 17.65 -0.54 14.85
N SER A 198 18.49 -1.04 13.94
CA SER A 198 19.87 -0.60 13.79
C SER A 198 20.00 0.76 13.12
N TYR A 199 20.51 1.77 13.83
CA TYR A 199 20.90 3.06 13.25
C TYR A 199 22.07 2.93 12.26
N PHE A 200 22.98 1.98 12.48
CA PHE A 200 24.09 1.73 11.55
C PHE A 200 23.57 1.34 10.16
N GLY A 201 22.55 0.47 10.08
CA GLY A 201 21.92 0.10 8.80
C GLY A 201 21.28 1.29 8.08
N ALA A 202 20.66 2.22 8.82
CA ALA A 202 20.06 3.41 8.25
C ALA A 202 21.10 4.39 7.72
N ILE A 203 22.18 4.63 8.50
CA ILE A 203 23.32 5.47 8.09
C ILE A 203 24.01 4.88 6.85
N PHE A 204 24.27 3.57 6.85
CA PHE A 204 24.89 2.90 5.72
C PHE A 204 24.04 2.99 4.45
N ALA A 205 22.72 2.73 4.55
CA ALA A 205 21.80 2.83 3.42
C ALA A 205 21.76 4.25 2.84
N THR A 206 21.79 5.27 3.70
CA THR A 206 21.82 6.69 3.29
C THR A 206 23.16 7.04 2.65
N ALA A 207 24.27 6.68 3.27
CA ALA A 207 25.61 6.93 2.74
C ALA A 207 25.82 6.27 1.37
N PHE A 208 25.34 5.03 1.21
CA PHE A 208 25.36 4.31 -0.06
C PHE A 208 24.51 4.98 -1.13
N ALA A 209 23.33 5.51 -0.77
CA ALA A 209 22.40 6.15 -1.71
C ALA A 209 22.90 7.55 -2.14
N THR A 210 23.64 8.28 -1.27
CA THR A 210 24.06 9.68 -1.49
C THR A 210 24.76 9.95 -2.83
N PRO A 211 25.80 9.17 -3.27
CA PRO A 211 26.44 9.43 -4.56
C PRO A 211 25.49 9.30 -5.76
N PHE A 212 24.50 8.41 -5.66
CA PHE A 212 23.51 8.24 -6.72
C PHE A 212 22.54 9.42 -6.80
N PHE A 213 22.18 10.01 -5.66
CA PHE A 213 21.40 11.25 -5.60
C PHE A 213 22.19 12.44 -6.15
N ILE A 214 23.48 12.55 -5.80
CA ILE A 214 24.34 13.62 -6.32
C ILE A 214 24.44 13.50 -7.85
N ALA A 215 24.63 12.29 -8.38
CA ALA A 215 24.67 12.05 -9.83
C ALA A 215 23.33 12.40 -10.51
N GLU A 216 22.19 12.08 -9.89
CA GLU A 216 20.85 12.48 -10.38
C GLU A 216 20.70 13.99 -10.44
N ILE A 217 21.03 14.70 -9.36
CA ILE A 217 20.97 16.17 -9.30
C ILE A 217 21.93 16.78 -10.33
N GLY A 218 23.14 16.23 -10.46
CA GLY A 218 24.12 16.67 -11.46
C GLY A 218 23.63 16.53 -12.88
N ALA A 219 23.01 15.37 -13.21
CA ALA A 219 22.44 15.14 -14.52
C ALA A 219 21.26 16.08 -14.83
N LEU A 220 20.37 16.31 -13.83
CA LEU A 220 19.29 17.29 -13.98
C LEU A 220 19.80 18.71 -14.16
N TYR A 221 20.90 19.08 -13.46
CA TYR A 221 21.56 20.37 -13.63
C TYR A 221 22.13 20.52 -15.04
N VAL A 222 22.81 19.50 -15.57
CA VAL A 222 23.35 19.51 -16.95
C VAL A 222 22.22 19.66 -17.97
N VAL A 223 21.11 18.94 -17.82
CA VAL A 223 19.94 19.09 -18.72
C VAL A 223 19.38 20.51 -18.67
N ASN A 224 19.34 21.12 -17.50
CA ASN A 224 18.82 22.48 -17.35
C ASN A 224 19.76 23.54 -17.96
N THR A 225 21.10 23.40 -17.80
CA THR A 225 22.07 24.41 -18.25
C THR A 225 22.51 24.23 -19.69
N GLU A 226 22.78 22.98 -20.10
CA GLU A 226 23.38 22.69 -21.42
C GLU A 226 22.32 22.39 -22.49
N ALA A 227 21.18 21.76 -22.10
CA ALA A 227 20.14 21.52 -23.10
C ALA A 227 19.22 22.76 -23.26
N SER A 228 18.42 23.06 -22.24
CA SER A 228 17.57 24.25 -22.17
C SER A 228 16.74 24.21 -20.90
N PRO A 229 16.56 25.32 -20.17
CA PRO A 229 15.60 25.40 -19.07
C PRO A 229 14.16 25.08 -19.50
N ALA A 230 13.77 25.47 -20.71
CA ALA A 230 12.45 25.15 -21.25
C ALA A 230 12.29 23.64 -21.47
N TYR A 231 13.28 22.95 -22.02
CA TYR A 231 13.27 21.51 -22.18
C TYR A 231 13.17 20.78 -20.84
N PHE A 232 13.97 21.19 -19.85
CA PHE A 232 13.93 20.66 -18.50
C PHE A 232 12.54 20.80 -17.88
N LEU A 233 11.92 21.99 -18.00
CA LEU A 233 10.57 22.23 -17.51
C LEU A 233 9.51 21.33 -18.18
N ILE A 234 9.62 21.14 -19.50
CA ILE A 234 8.74 20.23 -20.25
C ILE A 234 8.87 18.79 -19.72
N LEU A 235 10.10 18.30 -19.50
CA LEU A 235 10.32 16.98 -18.92
C LEU A 235 9.65 16.84 -17.55
N LEU A 236 9.82 17.81 -16.66
CA LEU A 236 9.20 17.79 -15.34
C LEU A 236 7.67 17.75 -15.44
N ILE A 237 7.07 18.60 -16.28
CA ILE A 237 5.61 18.64 -16.48
C ILE A 237 5.10 17.30 -17.02
N VAL A 238 5.80 16.70 -17.98
CA VAL A 238 5.42 15.41 -18.55
C VAL A 238 5.49 14.31 -17.50
N ILE A 239 6.58 14.24 -16.73
CA ILE A 239 6.74 13.23 -15.67
C ILE A 239 5.65 13.40 -14.61
N MET A 240 5.47 14.62 -14.10
CA MET A 240 4.45 14.91 -13.07
C MET A 240 3.04 14.59 -13.56
N THR A 241 2.71 14.92 -14.80
CA THR A 241 1.42 14.61 -15.41
C THR A 241 1.19 13.10 -15.47
N ASN A 242 2.16 12.32 -15.94
CA ASN A 242 2.03 10.86 -16.01
C ASN A 242 1.89 10.23 -14.61
N LEU A 243 2.68 10.67 -13.61
CA LEU A 243 2.61 10.17 -12.24
C LEU A 243 1.26 10.51 -11.57
N MET A 244 0.77 11.72 -11.76
CA MET A 244 -0.50 12.18 -11.20
C MET A 244 -1.66 11.34 -11.77
N PHE A 245 -1.72 11.20 -13.09
CA PHE A 245 -2.80 10.42 -13.71
C PHE A 245 -2.66 8.91 -13.49
N TYR A 246 -1.47 8.37 -13.26
CA TYR A 246 -1.32 6.98 -12.81
C TYR A 246 -2.08 6.70 -11.50
N GLN A 247 -2.14 7.66 -10.59
CA GLN A 247 -2.92 7.54 -9.35
C GLN A 247 -4.41 7.84 -9.57
N TRP A 248 -4.72 8.88 -10.34
CA TRP A 248 -6.09 9.35 -10.54
C TRP A 248 -6.93 8.48 -11.48
N MET A 249 -6.30 7.62 -12.29
CA MET A 249 -7.05 6.69 -13.16
C MET A 249 -7.72 5.55 -12.40
N LYS A 250 -7.31 5.27 -11.16
CA LYS A 250 -7.97 4.26 -10.33
C LYS A 250 -9.30 4.82 -9.83
N ALA A 251 -10.37 4.08 -10.07
CA ALA A 251 -11.69 4.50 -9.63
C ALA A 251 -12.51 3.30 -9.12
N PRO A 252 -13.30 3.46 -8.04
CA PRO A 252 -14.23 2.44 -7.60
C PRO A 252 -15.38 2.30 -8.61
N THR A 253 -15.91 1.11 -8.71
CA THR A 253 -17.19 0.88 -9.41
C THR A 253 -18.36 1.36 -8.52
N LYS A 254 -19.58 1.40 -9.08
CA LYS A 254 -20.77 1.68 -8.26
C LYS A 254 -20.94 0.67 -7.11
N ALA A 255 -20.63 -0.62 -7.35
CA ALA A 255 -20.63 -1.64 -6.29
C ALA A 255 -19.51 -1.39 -5.28
N GLY A 256 -18.31 -1.02 -5.77
CA GLY A 256 -17.18 -0.64 -4.93
C GLY A 256 -17.50 0.57 -4.06
N ARG A 257 -18.14 1.62 -4.59
CA ARG A 257 -18.50 2.80 -3.80
C ARG A 257 -19.46 2.46 -2.65
N ARG A 258 -20.49 1.66 -2.91
CA ARG A 258 -21.42 1.20 -1.86
C ARG A 258 -20.73 0.40 -0.76
N LEU A 259 -19.77 -0.44 -1.14
CA LEU A 259 -18.98 -1.19 -0.16
C LEU A 259 -18.04 -0.27 0.61
N LEU A 260 -17.39 0.69 -0.06
CA LEU A 260 -16.53 1.68 0.58
C LEU A 260 -17.30 2.53 1.60
N ASP A 261 -18.55 2.91 1.32
CA ASP A 261 -19.39 3.63 2.29
C ASP A 261 -19.62 2.80 3.57
N GLN A 262 -19.82 1.47 3.46
CA GLN A 262 -19.91 0.57 4.61
C GLN A 262 -18.57 0.42 5.34
N VAL A 263 -17.47 0.28 4.59
CA VAL A 263 -16.11 0.19 5.15
C VAL A 263 -15.74 1.48 5.89
N ASP A 264 -16.07 2.64 5.33
CA ASP A 264 -15.82 3.93 5.95
C ASP A 264 -16.74 4.14 7.18
N GLY A 265 -17.98 3.64 7.16
CA GLY A 265 -18.86 3.61 8.33
C GLY A 265 -18.32 2.74 9.47
N PHE A 266 -17.77 1.56 9.15
CA PHE A 266 -17.12 0.72 10.15
C PHE A 266 -15.81 1.33 10.65
N ARG A 267 -15.01 1.92 9.75
CA ARG A 267 -13.80 2.67 10.11
C ARG A 267 -14.13 3.82 11.07
N LEU A 268 -15.21 4.55 10.81
CA LEU A 268 -15.65 5.64 11.67
C LEU A 268 -15.92 5.13 13.09
N TYR A 269 -16.63 3.99 13.26
CA TYR A 269 -16.81 3.36 14.57
C TYR A 269 -15.50 3.00 15.26
N LEU A 270 -14.53 2.42 14.52
CA LEU A 270 -13.24 2.05 15.10
C LEU A 270 -12.41 3.26 15.55
N SER A 271 -12.51 4.39 14.83
CA SER A 271 -11.67 5.59 15.04
C SER A 271 -12.28 6.64 15.98
N VAL A 272 -13.57 6.53 16.32
CA VAL A 272 -14.25 7.52 17.20
C VAL A 272 -13.71 7.44 18.62
N ALA A 273 -13.27 8.58 19.14
CA ALA A 273 -12.82 8.72 20.51
C ALA A 273 -13.97 8.49 21.52
N GLU A 274 -13.63 8.05 22.72
CA GLU A 274 -14.57 7.70 23.79
C GLU A 274 -15.58 8.81 24.12
N LYS A 275 -15.17 10.08 24.03
CA LYS A 275 -16.02 11.24 24.29
C LYS A 275 -17.18 11.41 23.28
N ASP A 276 -16.97 10.92 22.06
CA ASP A 276 -17.97 11.02 20.98
C ASP A 276 -18.84 9.76 20.88
N GLU A 277 -18.51 8.67 21.60
CA GLU A 277 -19.33 7.46 21.67
C GLU A 277 -20.68 7.69 22.31
N LEU A 278 -20.81 8.66 23.23
CA LEU A 278 -22.07 9.06 23.84
C LEU A 278 -23.13 9.51 22.82
N ASN A 279 -22.69 9.92 21.64
CA ASN A 279 -23.57 10.29 20.52
C ASN A 279 -23.92 9.09 19.61
N MET A 280 -23.34 7.92 19.84
CA MET A 280 -23.63 6.70 19.10
C MET A 280 -24.77 5.91 19.76
N LYS A 281 -25.77 5.50 18.97
CA LYS A 281 -26.87 4.68 19.47
C LYS A 281 -26.34 3.25 19.74
N HIS A 282 -26.31 2.85 21.01
CA HIS A 282 -26.01 1.48 21.47
C HIS A 282 -24.67 0.91 20.95
N PRO A 283 -23.50 1.49 21.33
CA PRO A 283 -22.21 0.90 21.01
C PRO A 283 -22.07 -0.45 21.74
N PRO A 284 -21.35 -1.43 21.18
CA PRO A 284 -21.05 -2.69 21.85
C PRO A 284 -20.22 -2.48 23.12
N ASP A 285 -20.40 -3.35 24.14
CA ASP A 285 -19.59 -3.33 25.35
C ASP A 285 -18.11 -3.54 25.03
N LYS A 286 -17.24 -2.81 25.74
CA LYS A 286 -15.79 -2.89 25.59
C LYS A 286 -15.26 -4.12 26.32
N THR A 287 -14.96 -5.17 25.59
CA THR A 287 -14.36 -6.40 26.12
C THR A 287 -13.04 -6.73 25.40
N PRO A 288 -12.10 -7.45 26.04
CA PRO A 288 -10.86 -7.88 25.38
C PRO A 288 -11.14 -8.67 24.10
N GLU A 289 -12.16 -9.51 24.08
CA GLU A 289 -12.54 -10.32 22.93
C GLU A 289 -13.02 -9.44 21.76
N LEU A 290 -13.73 -8.34 22.06
CA LEU A 290 -14.13 -7.38 21.03
C LEU A 290 -12.91 -6.64 20.46
N PHE A 291 -11.94 -6.29 21.32
CA PHE A 291 -10.68 -5.69 20.89
C PHE A 291 -9.95 -6.60 19.91
N GLU A 292 -9.71 -7.86 20.31
CA GLU A 292 -9.01 -8.85 19.49
C GLU A 292 -9.73 -9.11 18.18
N LYS A 293 -11.06 -9.29 18.22
CA LYS A 293 -11.88 -9.55 17.04
C LYS A 293 -11.75 -8.48 15.96
N PHE A 294 -11.63 -7.21 16.37
CA PHE A 294 -11.59 -6.09 15.41
C PHE A 294 -10.19 -5.54 15.18
N LEU A 295 -9.17 -5.97 15.91
CA LEU A 295 -7.78 -5.57 15.72
C LEU A 295 -7.29 -5.76 14.28
N PRO A 296 -7.53 -6.91 13.59
CA PRO A 296 -7.11 -7.07 12.20
C PRO A 296 -7.76 -6.06 11.26
N TYR A 297 -9.01 -5.66 11.53
CA TYR A 297 -9.72 -4.64 10.77
C TYR A 297 -9.20 -3.23 11.07
N ALA A 298 -8.89 -2.94 12.32
CA ALA A 298 -8.28 -1.66 12.70
C ALA A 298 -6.94 -1.44 11.98
N ILE A 299 -6.08 -2.46 11.94
CA ILE A 299 -4.83 -2.46 11.18
C ILE A 299 -5.09 -2.29 9.67
N ALA A 300 -6.07 -3.01 9.14
CA ALA A 300 -6.44 -2.94 7.72
C ALA A 300 -6.95 -1.54 7.32
N LEU A 301 -7.59 -0.82 8.22
CA LEU A 301 -8.22 0.47 7.98
C LEU A 301 -7.38 1.67 8.46
N ASP A 302 -6.14 1.44 8.91
CA ASP A 302 -5.21 2.46 9.45
C ASP A 302 -5.81 3.25 10.63
N VAL A 303 -6.42 2.55 11.58
CA VAL A 303 -7.00 3.09 12.84
C VAL A 303 -6.64 2.21 14.03
N GLU A 304 -5.51 1.50 13.94
CA GLU A 304 -5.04 0.59 14.99
C GLU A 304 -4.70 1.32 16.30
N GLN A 305 -4.19 2.54 16.20
CA GLN A 305 -3.81 3.33 17.36
C GLN A 305 -5.07 3.83 18.10
N GLU A 306 -6.00 4.43 17.39
CA GLU A 306 -7.27 4.93 17.95
C GLU A 306 -8.07 3.78 18.56
N TRP A 307 -8.05 2.60 17.90
CA TRP A 307 -8.68 1.40 18.42
C TRP A 307 -8.03 0.91 19.72
N ALA A 308 -6.70 0.90 19.80
CA ALA A 308 -5.98 0.51 21.01
C ALA A 308 -6.20 1.50 22.17
N GLU A 309 -6.17 2.80 21.91
CA GLU A 309 -6.45 3.83 22.91
C GLU A 309 -7.84 3.68 23.54
N LYS A 310 -8.84 3.32 22.72
CA LYS A 310 -10.22 3.09 23.16
C LYS A 310 -10.38 1.93 24.17
N PHE A 311 -9.46 0.97 24.13
CA PHE A 311 -9.48 -0.21 25.02
C PHE A 311 -8.39 -0.20 26.09
N ASN A 312 -7.65 0.90 26.24
CA ASN A 312 -6.50 0.99 27.15
C ASN A 312 -6.86 0.55 28.57
N ASP A 313 -7.96 1.07 29.13
CA ASP A 313 -8.40 0.75 30.50
C ASP A 313 -8.82 -0.71 30.67
N VAL A 314 -9.40 -1.31 29.63
CA VAL A 314 -9.84 -2.72 29.64
C VAL A 314 -8.63 -3.64 29.57
N LEU A 315 -7.65 -3.30 28.71
CA LEU A 315 -6.43 -4.10 28.51
C LEU A 315 -5.53 -4.05 29.75
N ILE A 316 -5.38 -2.90 30.41
CA ILE A 316 -4.61 -2.77 31.65
C ILE A 316 -5.23 -3.67 32.74
N LYS A 317 -6.55 -3.66 32.89
CA LYS A 317 -7.24 -4.51 33.89
C LYS A 317 -7.07 -6.00 33.59
N SER A 318 -7.07 -6.41 32.34
CA SER A 318 -6.89 -7.82 31.94
C SER A 318 -5.45 -8.33 32.08
N CYS A 319 -4.44 -7.44 32.07
CA CYS A 319 -3.05 -7.80 32.33
C CYS A 319 -2.69 -7.88 33.82
N LEU A 320 -3.56 -7.41 34.72
CA LEU A 320 -3.39 -7.43 36.19
C LEU A 320 -4.08 -8.62 36.87
N LEU A 321 -4.82 -9.43 36.14
CA LEU A 321 -5.44 -10.68 36.54
C LEU A 321 -4.67 -11.88 35.99
#